data_6e4ef8cc1782954a35d03bcefd51b776
#
_entry.id   6e4ef8cc1782954a35d03bcefd51b776
#
_cell.length_a   1.000
_cell.length_b   1.000
_cell.length_c   1.000
_cell.angle_alpha   90.00
_cell.angle_beta   90.00
_cell.angle_gamma   90.00
#
_symmetry.space_group_name_H-M   'P 1'
#
loop_
_entity.id
_entity.type
_entity.pdbx_description
1 polymer ?
#
loop_
_entity_poly.entity_id
_entity_poly.type
_entity_poly.pdbx_seq_one_letter_code
_entity_poly.pdbx_strand_id
1 'polypeptide(L)'
;MKKIVFHIQCLERGGAERVVTNLAGPFGPHGYEVYIATESQGENEYETDPKIHRIHVGLTPEQESDGRVKKFLDRIINLRRFLKQTQPDIVIAFARKANYRALTSAIGTKIPVVISIRIAPVGCYDFLSDKIQIPILFRRAAGCVFQTQEQKDFFPEYVQRRSRIILNAINPVFIGNPIPEHREKTVVHSGRIVDFKNQLMLIRAFEKVHSKHPDYVLKIFGQDTHDGTWEKLEAQIAENEAWDYVKLMGGSNQLQKDMINGAVAAFSSDVEGMPNAMLEAMALGLPVVATDCPPGGPRMVIRDGGN
;
A
#
# COMPACT_ATOMS: atom_id res chain seq x y z
N MET A 1 19.88 -21.19 -9.31
CA MET A 1 18.87 -20.61 -8.40
C MET A 1 17.95 -19.73 -9.24
N LYS A 2 16.63 -19.78 -9.04
CA LYS A 2 15.70 -18.92 -9.79
C LYS A 2 15.78 -17.49 -9.26
N LYS A 3 15.70 -16.51 -10.17
CA LYS A 3 15.82 -15.09 -9.87
C LYS A 3 14.46 -14.40 -9.93
N ILE A 4 14.09 -13.70 -8.88
CA ILE A 4 12.88 -12.89 -8.80
C ILE A 4 13.26 -11.43 -8.68
N VAL A 5 12.68 -10.57 -9.51
CA VAL A 5 12.81 -9.12 -9.41
C VAL A 5 11.48 -8.53 -8.99
N PHE A 6 11.44 -7.84 -7.86
CA PHE A 6 10.36 -6.94 -7.47
C PHE A 6 10.70 -5.54 -7.99
N HIS A 7 9.81 -4.93 -8.75
CA HIS A 7 10.01 -3.57 -9.26
C HIS A 7 8.95 -2.62 -8.72
N ILE A 8 9.41 -1.55 -8.08
CA ILE A 8 8.60 -0.50 -7.49
C ILE A 8 9.33 0.85 -7.56
N GLN A 9 8.64 1.97 -7.40
CA GLN A 9 9.24 3.29 -7.51
C GLN A 9 10.27 3.56 -6.39
N CYS A 10 9.90 3.35 -5.13
CA CYS A 10 10.74 3.50 -3.93
C CYS A 10 10.26 2.51 -2.85
N LEU A 11 10.85 2.54 -1.67
CA LEU A 11 10.38 1.76 -0.51
C LEU A 11 9.90 2.66 0.64
N GLU A 12 9.50 3.89 0.36
CA GLU A 12 8.89 4.76 1.38
C GLU A 12 7.69 4.09 2.06
N ARG A 13 7.40 4.50 3.29
CA ARG A 13 6.35 3.89 4.12
C ARG A 13 4.96 4.03 3.50
N GLY A 14 4.63 3.11 2.61
CA GLY A 14 3.36 2.97 1.92
C GLY A 14 2.84 1.55 1.92
N GLY A 15 1.62 1.35 1.44
CA GLY A 15 0.97 0.04 1.45
C GLY A 15 1.56 -0.96 0.45
N ALA A 16 1.89 -0.51 -0.77
CA ALA A 16 2.49 -1.36 -1.80
C ALA A 16 3.94 -1.70 -1.46
N GLU A 17 4.68 -0.75 -0.94
CA GLU A 17 6.06 -0.85 -0.48
C GLU A 17 6.18 -1.87 0.66
N ARG A 18 5.27 -1.81 1.64
CA ARG A 18 5.16 -2.81 2.71
C ARG A 18 4.92 -4.21 2.16
N VAL A 19 4.07 -4.35 1.15
CA VAL A 19 3.82 -5.66 0.53
C VAL A 19 5.06 -6.19 -0.17
N VAL A 20 5.82 -5.33 -0.88
CA VAL A 20 7.09 -5.74 -1.53
C VAL A 20 8.09 -6.23 -0.48
N THR A 21 8.30 -5.48 0.60
CA THR A 21 9.27 -5.86 1.64
C THR A 21 8.86 -7.14 2.37
N ASN A 22 7.57 -7.28 2.70
CA ASN A 22 7.04 -8.49 3.35
C ASN A 22 7.10 -9.73 2.45
N LEU A 23 6.94 -9.58 1.12
CA LEU A 23 7.02 -10.71 0.19
C LEU A 23 8.45 -11.09 -0.16
N ALA A 24 9.34 -10.12 -0.28
CA ALA A 24 10.71 -10.36 -0.74
C ALA A 24 11.51 -11.25 0.22
N GLY A 25 11.37 -11.04 1.55
CA GLY A 25 12.09 -11.79 2.57
C GLY A 25 11.88 -13.31 2.49
N PRO A 26 10.63 -13.82 2.51
CA PRO A 26 10.34 -15.26 2.49
C PRO A 26 10.84 -16.01 1.26
N PHE A 27 11.06 -15.37 0.12
CA PHE A 27 11.54 -16.09 -1.09
C PHE A 27 12.99 -16.56 -0.98
N GLY A 28 13.85 -15.85 -0.26
CA GLY A 28 15.25 -16.22 -0.07
C GLY A 28 15.42 -17.64 0.53
N PRO A 29 14.81 -17.94 1.69
CA PRO A 29 14.85 -19.27 2.31
C PRO A 29 14.27 -20.39 1.43
N HIS A 30 13.37 -20.05 0.48
CA HIS A 30 12.82 -21.02 -0.48
C HIS A 30 13.66 -21.23 -1.74
N GLY A 31 14.93 -20.78 -1.73
CA GLY A 31 15.89 -21.04 -2.80
C GLY A 31 15.79 -20.10 -4.00
N TYR A 32 15.24 -18.90 -3.80
CA TYR A 32 15.23 -17.85 -4.81
C TYR A 32 16.30 -16.80 -4.53
N GLU A 33 16.91 -16.28 -5.59
CA GLU A 33 17.72 -15.07 -5.55
C GLU A 33 16.82 -13.87 -5.78
N VAL A 34 16.71 -12.98 -4.79
CA VAL A 34 15.71 -11.92 -4.76
C VAL A 34 16.34 -10.56 -4.98
N TYR A 35 15.77 -9.81 -5.90
CA TYR A 35 16.13 -8.43 -6.21
C TYR A 35 14.96 -7.50 -5.96
N ILE A 36 15.23 -6.32 -5.40
CA ILE A 36 14.29 -5.20 -5.36
C ILE A 36 14.88 -4.08 -6.21
N ALA A 37 14.27 -3.80 -7.35
CA ALA A 37 14.66 -2.76 -8.28
C ALA A 37 13.82 -1.50 -8.03
N THR A 38 14.46 -0.42 -7.51
CA THR A 38 13.80 0.86 -7.22
C THR A 38 14.29 1.96 -8.14
N GLU A 39 13.46 2.97 -8.40
CA GLU A 39 13.76 4.11 -9.29
C GLU A 39 14.22 5.35 -8.52
N SER A 40 13.89 5.43 -7.27
CA SER A 40 14.31 6.49 -6.34
C SER A 40 14.52 5.91 -4.96
N GLN A 41 15.17 6.70 -4.11
CA GLN A 41 15.30 6.43 -2.70
C GLN A 41 14.48 7.48 -1.94
N GLY A 42 13.65 7.03 -1.00
CA GLY A 42 12.89 7.89 -0.11
C GLY A 42 13.66 8.21 1.17
N GLU A 43 13.18 9.17 1.93
CA GLU A 43 13.80 9.55 3.21
C GLU A 43 13.50 8.53 4.33
N ASN A 44 12.29 7.96 4.35
CA ASN A 44 11.81 7.05 5.39
C ASN A 44 11.36 5.71 4.78
N GLU A 45 12.33 4.91 4.35
CA GLU A 45 12.05 3.63 3.70
C GLU A 45 11.92 2.46 4.68
N TYR A 46 11.21 1.43 4.23
CA TYR A 46 11.22 0.13 4.92
C TYR A 46 12.60 -0.52 4.80
N GLU A 47 13.07 -1.09 5.90
CA GLU A 47 14.25 -1.94 5.90
C GLU A 47 13.97 -3.24 5.11
N THR A 48 15.00 -3.73 4.44
CA THR A 48 14.96 -5.00 3.70
C THR A 48 15.96 -5.99 4.31
N ASP A 49 15.66 -7.29 4.22
CA ASP A 49 16.63 -8.32 4.61
C ASP A 49 17.96 -8.09 3.87
N PRO A 50 19.11 -8.07 4.56
CA PRO A 50 20.43 -7.89 3.94
C PRO A 50 20.76 -8.90 2.83
N LYS A 51 20.06 -10.03 2.77
CA LYS A 51 20.22 -11.04 1.72
C LYS A 51 19.52 -10.67 0.40
N ILE A 52 18.68 -9.63 0.41
CA ILE A 52 17.99 -9.13 -0.77
C ILE A 52 18.88 -8.12 -1.50
N HIS A 53 19.07 -8.33 -2.79
CA HIS A 53 19.82 -7.41 -3.64
C HIS A 53 18.98 -6.19 -3.98
N ARG A 54 19.24 -5.05 -3.33
CA ARG A 54 18.59 -3.79 -3.69
C ARG A 54 19.37 -3.09 -4.79
N ILE A 55 18.70 -2.78 -5.89
CA ILE A 55 19.30 -2.18 -7.09
C ILE A 55 18.57 -0.90 -7.46
N HIS A 56 19.32 0.18 -7.66
CA HIS A 56 18.78 1.41 -8.24
C HIS A 56 18.71 1.28 -9.76
N VAL A 57 17.52 1.42 -10.33
CA VAL A 57 17.25 1.37 -11.78
C VAL A 57 16.64 2.68 -12.31
N GLY A 58 16.63 3.72 -11.48
CA GLY A 58 16.15 5.04 -11.83
C GLY A 58 17.13 5.84 -12.67
N LEU A 59 17.03 7.16 -12.59
CA LEU A 59 17.94 8.07 -13.28
C LEU A 59 19.26 8.18 -12.54
N THR A 60 20.36 8.34 -13.28
CA THR A 60 21.63 8.75 -12.70
C THR A 60 21.59 10.26 -12.40
N PRO A 61 22.53 10.78 -11.57
CA PRO A 61 22.60 12.23 -11.29
C PRO A 61 22.69 13.08 -12.57
N GLU A 62 23.43 12.60 -13.58
CA GLU A 62 23.57 13.30 -14.86
C GLU A 62 22.23 13.31 -15.62
N GLN A 63 21.50 12.19 -15.62
CA GLN A 63 20.20 12.07 -16.28
C GLN A 63 19.09 12.89 -15.58
N GLU A 64 19.25 13.27 -14.30
CA GLU A 64 18.29 14.13 -13.60
C GLU A 64 18.24 15.57 -14.14
N SER A 65 19.27 16.04 -14.86
CA SER A 65 19.25 17.33 -15.55
C SER A 65 18.53 17.33 -16.89
N ASP A 66 18.20 16.14 -17.44
CA ASP A 66 17.61 16.00 -18.77
C ASP A 66 16.13 16.45 -18.84
N GLY A 67 15.64 16.69 -20.05
CA GLY A 67 14.24 17.02 -20.29
C GLY A 67 13.29 15.83 -20.03
N ARG A 68 12.01 16.12 -19.78
CA ARG A 68 10.99 15.12 -19.36
C ARG A 68 10.93 13.87 -20.23
N VAL A 69 11.01 14.03 -21.57
CA VAL A 69 10.94 12.89 -22.52
C VAL A 69 12.16 11.99 -22.38
N LYS A 70 13.36 12.58 -22.30
CA LYS A 70 14.59 11.83 -22.12
C LYS A 70 14.62 11.12 -20.79
N LYS A 71 14.26 11.76 -19.70
CA LYS A 71 14.09 11.12 -18.38
C LYS A 71 13.14 9.91 -18.41
N PHE A 72 12.05 10.02 -19.14
CA PHE A 72 11.12 8.90 -19.31
C PHE A 72 11.77 7.72 -20.03
N LEU A 73 12.48 7.98 -21.14
CA LEU A 73 13.19 6.95 -21.92
C LEU A 73 14.34 6.34 -21.11
N ASP A 74 15.11 7.15 -20.40
CA ASP A 74 16.26 6.68 -19.63
C ASP A 74 15.84 5.72 -18.51
N ARG A 75 14.72 5.97 -17.81
CA ARG A 75 14.17 5.02 -16.83
C ARG A 75 13.82 3.67 -17.46
N ILE A 76 13.29 3.67 -18.67
CA ILE A 76 13.00 2.42 -19.41
C ILE A 76 14.31 1.71 -19.81
N ILE A 77 15.28 2.47 -20.30
CA ILE A 77 16.58 1.94 -20.73
C ILE A 77 17.36 1.36 -19.55
N ASN A 78 17.39 2.06 -18.42
CA ASN A 78 18.10 1.62 -17.21
C ASN A 78 17.50 0.32 -16.66
N LEU A 79 16.17 0.27 -16.51
CA LEU A 79 15.49 -0.96 -16.09
C LEU A 79 15.73 -2.09 -17.10
N ARG A 80 15.63 -1.82 -18.41
CA ARG A 80 15.90 -2.83 -19.46
C ARG A 80 17.34 -3.36 -19.40
N ARG A 81 18.32 -2.48 -19.18
CA ARG A 81 19.74 -2.87 -19.03
C ARG A 81 19.92 -3.83 -17.86
N PHE A 82 19.34 -3.48 -16.71
CA PHE A 82 19.33 -4.33 -15.52
C PHE A 82 18.70 -5.70 -15.79
N LEU A 83 17.50 -5.73 -16.40
CA LEU A 83 16.82 -6.99 -16.72
C LEU A 83 17.61 -7.87 -17.68
N LYS A 84 18.28 -7.28 -18.67
CA LYS A 84 19.15 -8.01 -19.60
C LYS A 84 20.42 -8.59 -18.94
N GLN A 85 20.99 -7.88 -17.98
CA GLN A 85 22.16 -8.34 -17.22
C GLN A 85 21.80 -9.44 -16.23
N THR A 86 20.70 -9.24 -15.50
CA THR A 86 20.28 -10.16 -14.43
C THR A 86 19.60 -11.41 -14.96
N GLN A 87 18.91 -11.32 -16.12
CA GLN A 87 18.11 -12.40 -16.73
C GLN A 87 17.17 -13.08 -15.70
N PRO A 88 16.27 -12.34 -15.06
CA PRO A 88 15.40 -12.91 -14.05
C PRO A 88 14.39 -13.88 -14.66
N ASP A 89 14.00 -14.90 -13.88
CA ASP A 89 12.93 -15.83 -14.24
C ASP A 89 11.54 -15.17 -14.24
N ILE A 90 11.39 -14.10 -13.42
CA ILE A 90 10.15 -13.34 -13.33
C ILE A 90 10.41 -11.93 -12.80
N VAL A 91 9.65 -10.97 -13.30
CA VAL A 91 9.55 -9.62 -12.75
C VAL A 91 8.14 -9.42 -12.19
N ILE A 92 8.02 -8.93 -10.96
CA ILE A 92 6.76 -8.58 -10.32
C ILE A 92 6.77 -7.07 -10.06
N ALA A 93 5.94 -6.32 -10.79
CA ALA A 93 5.90 -4.87 -10.71
C ALA A 93 4.73 -4.41 -9.85
N PHE A 94 4.95 -3.36 -9.04
CA PHE A 94 3.97 -2.80 -8.12
C PHE A 94 3.71 -1.33 -8.40
N ALA A 95 2.44 -0.95 -8.40
CA ALA A 95 1.93 0.37 -8.71
C ALA A 95 2.01 0.75 -10.20
N ARG A 96 1.18 1.74 -10.58
CA ARG A 96 0.90 2.08 -11.99
C ARG A 96 2.16 2.35 -12.83
N LYS A 97 3.03 3.25 -12.36
CA LYS A 97 4.23 3.66 -13.13
C LYS A 97 5.20 2.49 -13.31
N ALA A 98 5.44 1.71 -12.25
CA ALA A 98 6.32 0.55 -12.31
C ALA A 98 5.74 -0.56 -13.19
N ASN A 99 4.43 -0.80 -13.17
CA ASN A 99 3.75 -1.75 -14.04
C ASN A 99 4.01 -1.44 -15.52
N TYR A 100 3.77 -0.20 -15.95
CA TYR A 100 4.01 0.21 -17.34
C TYR A 100 5.48 0.13 -17.73
N ARG A 101 6.39 0.56 -16.84
CA ARG A 101 7.84 0.50 -17.11
C ARG A 101 8.34 -0.92 -17.24
N ALA A 102 7.97 -1.82 -16.32
CA ALA A 102 8.38 -3.21 -16.39
C ALA A 102 7.92 -3.86 -17.70
N LEU A 103 6.65 -3.67 -18.09
CA LEU A 103 6.12 -4.19 -19.33
C LEU A 103 6.85 -3.62 -20.56
N THR A 104 7.12 -2.31 -20.59
CA THR A 104 7.85 -1.66 -21.68
C THR A 104 9.30 -2.11 -21.75
N SER A 105 9.99 -2.19 -20.60
CA SER A 105 11.40 -2.58 -20.54
C SER A 105 11.62 -4.06 -20.93
N ALA A 106 10.62 -4.91 -20.72
CA ALA A 106 10.67 -6.32 -21.10
C ALA A 106 10.32 -6.60 -22.57
N ILE A 107 9.93 -5.59 -23.38
CA ILE A 107 9.62 -5.78 -24.81
C ILE A 107 10.81 -6.41 -25.55
N GLY A 108 10.56 -7.49 -26.29
CA GLY A 108 11.60 -8.22 -27.03
C GLY A 108 12.53 -9.05 -26.16
N THR A 109 12.21 -9.27 -24.88
CA THR A 109 12.85 -10.27 -24.02
C THR A 109 11.88 -11.44 -23.80
N LYS A 110 12.41 -12.56 -23.26
CA LYS A 110 11.59 -13.70 -22.80
C LYS A 110 11.18 -13.62 -21.33
N ILE A 111 11.49 -12.50 -20.66
CA ILE A 111 11.28 -12.32 -19.23
C ILE A 111 9.78 -12.10 -18.98
N PRO A 112 9.10 -12.96 -18.21
CA PRO A 112 7.71 -12.79 -17.86
C PRO A 112 7.54 -11.65 -16.83
N VAL A 113 6.55 -10.80 -17.04
CA VAL A 113 6.21 -9.70 -16.12
C VAL A 113 4.83 -9.92 -15.56
N VAL A 114 4.72 -10.00 -14.25
CA VAL A 114 3.46 -9.95 -13.50
C VAL A 114 3.28 -8.53 -12.98
N ILE A 115 2.10 -7.97 -13.22
CA ILE A 115 1.74 -6.63 -12.73
C ILE A 115 0.81 -6.72 -11.52
N SER A 116 0.95 -5.81 -10.59
CA SER A 116 0.13 -5.76 -9.38
C SER A 116 -0.56 -4.41 -9.23
N ILE A 117 -1.89 -4.45 -9.12
CA ILE A 117 -2.74 -3.28 -8.94
C ILE A 117 -3.07 -3.16 -7.45
N ARG A 118 -2.64 -2.06 -6.81
CA ARG A 118 -2.71 -1.87 -5.35
C ARG A 118 -3.50 -0.63 -4.92
N ILE A 119 -4.20 -0.01 -5.86
CA ILE A 119 -4.98 1.21 -5.67
C ILE A 119 -6.28 1.09 -6.43
N ALA A 120 -7.27 1.95 -6.11
CA ALA A 120 -8.47 2.05 -6.92
C ALA A 120 -8.10 2.37 -8.38
N PRO A 121 -8.60 1.62 -9.36
CA PRO A 121 -8.30 1.88 -10.75
C PRO A 121 -8.90 3.20 -11.24
N VAL A 122 -10.08 3.55 -10.77
CA VAL A 122 -10.73 4.84 -11.06
C VAL A 122 -9.86 5.98 -10.54
N GLY A 123 -9.63 6.99 -11.36
CA GLY A 123 -8.70 8.09 -11.06
C GLY A 123 -7.21 7.76 -11.28
N CYS A 124 -6.88 6.47 -11.45
CA CYS A 124 -5.49 6.03 -11.62
C CYS A 124 -5.20 5.34 -12.96
N TYR A 125 -6.17 4.65 -13.57
CA TYR A 125 -6.00 3.90 -14.84
C TYR A 125 -7.04 4.29 -15.88
N ASP A 126 -7.66 5.45 -15.79
CA ASP A 126 -8.71 5.96 -16.67
C ASP A 126 -8.29 7.20 -17.48
N PHE A 127 -7.01 7.59 -17.42
CA PHE A 127 -6.47 8.65 -18.26
C PHE A 127 -6.48 8.26 -19.75
N LEU A 128 -6.48 9.25 -20.64
CA LEU A 128 -6.43 9.00 -22.07
C LEU A 128 -5.23 8.14 -22.49
N SER A 129 -4.08 8.34 -21.83
CA SER A 129 -2.88 7.52 -22.04
C SER A 129 -3.11 6.05 -21.69
N ASP A 130 -3.93 5.75 -20.67
CA ASP A 130 -4.22 4.38 -20.24
C ASP A 130 -5.10 3.66 -21.26
N LYS A 131 -6.05 4.37 -21.90
CA LYS A 131 -6.88 3.82 -22.98
C LYS A 131 -6.05 3.29 -24.16
N ILE A 132 -4.85 3.84 -24.36
CA ILE A 132 -3.90 3.40 -25.40
C ILE A 132 -2.94 2.34 -24.82
N GLN A 133 -2.38 2.56 -23.63
CA GLN A 133 -1.33 1.72 -23.07
C GLN A 133 -1.85 0.37 -22.57
N ILE A 134 -3.04 0.32 -21.94
CA ILE A 134 -3.62 -0.93 -21.44
C ILE A 134 -3.81 -1.94 -22.57
N PRO A 135 -4.47 -1.64 -23.71
CA PRO A 135 -4.63 -2.60 -24.80
C PRO A 135 -3.32 -3.13 -25.37
N ILE A 136 -2.25 -2.35 -25.33
CA ILE A 136 -0.96 -2.71 -25.93
C ILE A 136 -0.08 -3.46 -24.91
N LEU A 137 0.11 -2.87 -23.72
CA LEU A 137 1.09 -3.36 -22.75
C LEU A 137 0.54 -4.47 -21.86
N PHE A 138 -0.70 -4.37 -21.36
CA PHE A 138 -1.26 -5.37 -20.45
C PHE A 138 -1.52 -6.73 -21.14
N ARG A 139 -1.65 -6.76 -22.46
CA ARG A 139 -1.65 -8.02 -23.22
C ARG A 139 -0.34 -8.79 -23.12
N ARG A 140 0.75 -8.09 -22.81
CA ARG A 140 2.09 -8.69 -22.66
C ARG A 140 2.36 -9.17 -21.22
N ALA A 141 1.52 -8.81 -20.26
CA ALA A 141 1.65 -9.29 -18.90
C ALA A 141 1.47 -10.82 -18.85
N ALA A 142 2.39 -11.49 -18.18
CA ALA A 142 2.28 -12.92 -17.90
C ALA A 142 1.14 -13.22 -16.89
N GLY A 143 0.83 -12.25 -16.04
CA GLY A 143 -0.28 -12.28 -15.11
C GLY A 143 -0.56 -10.91 -14.51
N CYS A 144 -1.72 -10.80 -13.86
CA CYS A 144 -2.10 -9.61 -13.12
C CYS A 144 -2.62 -10.00 -11.73
N VAL A 145 -2.21 -9.26 -10.70
CA VAL A 145 -2.69 -9.44 -9.33
C VAL A 145 -3.55 -8.25 -8.94
N PHE A 146 -4.77 -8.53 -8.54
CA PHE A 146 -5.71 -7.60 -7.96
C PHE A 146 -5.93 -7.90 -6.47
N GLN A 147 -6.46 -6.95 -5.73
CA GLN A 147 -6.82 -7.13 -4.32
C GLN A 147 -8.33 -7.35 -4.16
N THR A 148 -9.14 -6.83 -5.11
CA THR A 148 -10.60 -6.90 -5.03
C THR A 148 -11.20 -7.30 -6.37
N GLN A 149 -12.45 -7.78 -6.34
CA GLN A 149 -13.20 -8.09 -7.56
C GLN A 149 -13.46 -6.83 -8.37
N GLU A 150 -13.80 -5.71 -7.74
CA GLU A 150 -14.03 -4.43 -8.43
C GLU A 150 -12.80 -3.92 -9.17
N GLN A 151 -11.59 -4.07 -8.57
CA GLN A 151 -10.35 -3.77 -9.30
C GLN A 151 -10.22 -4.60 -10.56
N LYS A 152 -10.52 -5.91 -10.47
CA LYS A 152 -10.43 -6.83 -11.60
C LYS A 152 -11.44 -6.47 -12.69
N ASP A 153 -12.67 -6.16 -12.33
CA ASP A 153 -13.78 -5.89 -13.25
C ASP A 153 -13.59 -4.58 -14.04
N PHE A 154 -12.80 -3.65 -13.50
CA PHE A 154 -12.43 -2.42 -14.19
C PHE A 154 -11.61 -2.68 -15.48
N PHE A 155 -10.81 -3.73 -15.51
CA PHE A 155 -9.91 -4.01 -16.64
C PHE A 155 -10.57 -4.89 -17.71
N PRO A 156 -10.10 -4.82 -18.97
CA PRO A 156 -10.63 -5.63 -20.06
C PRO A 156 -10.54 -7.14 -19.76
N GLU A 157 -11.46 -7.91 -20.34
CA GLU A 157 -11.60 -9.36 -20.09
C GLU A 157 -10.29 -10.15 -20.30
N TYR A 158 -9.47 -9.79 -21.30
CA TYR A 158 -8.19 -10.47 -21.53
C TYR A 158 -7.16 -10.27 -20.40
N VAL A 159 -7.29 -9.21 -19.60
CA VAL A 159 -6.51 -9.00 -18.37
C VAL A 159 -7.11 -9.83 -17.25
N GLN A 160 -8.44 -9.80 -17.10
CA GLN A 160 -9.17 -10.53 -16.08
C GLN A 160 -8.91 -12.06 -16.16
N ARG A 161 -8.89 -12.63 -17.36
CA ARG A 161 -8.62 -14.06 -17.60
C ARG A 161 -7.24 -14.52 -17.13
N ARG A 162 -6.25 -13.64 -17.10
CA ARG A 162 -4.87 -13.90 -16.66
C ARG A 162 -4.58 -13.40 -15.26
N SER A 163 -5.61 -13.09 -14.50
CA SER A 163 -5.44 -12.47 -13.18
C SER A 163 -5.82 -13.43 -12.04
N ARG A 164 -5.34 -13.03 -10.85
CA ARG A 164 -5.75 -13.61 -9.57
C ARG A 164 -6.06 -12.47 -8.59
N ILE A 165 -7.01 -12.71 -7.70
CA ILE A 165 -7.23 -11.84 -6.53
C ILE A 165 -6.37 -12.43 -5.42
N ILE A 166 -5.43 -11.61 -4.92
CA ILE A 166 -4.51 -11.99 -3.84
C ILE A 166 -4.50 -10.84 -2.84
N LEU A 167 -4.98 -11.11 -1.64
CA LEU A 167 -5.01 -10.16 -0.54
C LEU A 167 -3.59 -9.83 -0.07
N ASN A 168 -3.45 -8.76 0.71
CA ASN A 168 -2.17 -8.39 1.30
C ASN A 168 -1.76 -9.38 2.38
N ALA A 169 -0.49 -9.72 2.41
CA ALA A 169 0.09 -10.44 3.53
C ALA A 169 0.20 -9.50 4.75
N ILE A 170 -0.24 -9.98 5.90
CA ILE A 170 -0.09 -9.28 7.17
C ILE A 170 1.37 -9.40 7.63
N ASN A 171 1.92 -8.32 8.18
CA ASN A 171 3.25 -8.38 8.78
C ASN A 171 3.22 -9.35 9.99
N PRO A 172 4.14 -10.33 10.05
CA PRO A 172 4.16 -11.34 11.10
C PRO A 172 4.15 -10.78 12.53
N VAL A 173 4.63 -9.57 12.75
CA VAL A 173 4.64 -8.91 14.07
C VAL A 173 3.23 -8.70 14.64
N PHE A 174 2.20 -8.66 13.79
CA PHE A 174 0.80 -8.53 14.22
C PHE A 174 0.13 -9.88 14.48
N ILE A 175 0.77 -11.01 14.16
CA ILE A 175 0.18 -12.34 14.24
C ILE A 175 0.60 -13.03 15.54
N GLY A 176 -0.35 -13.71 16.20
CA GLY A 176 -0.08 -14.51 17.40
C GLY A 176 0.15 -13.69 18.67
N ASN A 177 -0.18 -12.40 18.65
CA ASN A 177 -0.17 -11.62 19.88
C ASN A 177 -1.31 -12.07 20.82
N PRO A 178 -1.07 -12.17 22.13
CA PRO A 178 -2.11 -12.56 23.07
C PRO A 178 -3.21 -11.50 23.13
N ILE A 179 -4.47 -11.94 23.04
CA ILE A 179 -5.61 -11.03 23.15
C ILE A 179 -5.72 -10.58 24.62
N PRO A 180 -5.76 -9.27 24.92
CA PRO A 180 -5.91 -8.77 26.27
C PRO A 180 -7.24 -9.21 26.87
N GLU A 181 -7.24 -9.60 28.15
CA GLU A 181 -8.47 -9.91 28.91
C GLU A 181 -9.36 -8.68 29.05
N HIS A 182 -8.76 -7.52 29.22
CA HIS A 182 -9.45 -6.23 29.31
C HIS A 182 -8.87 -5.26 28.29
N ARG A 183 -9.75 -4.61 27.55
CA ARG A 183 -9.37 -3.56 26.60
C ARG A 183 -9.58 -2.18 27.21
N GLU A 184 -8.69 -1.26 26.85
CA GLU A 184 -8.84 0.16 27.20
C GLU A 184 -10.05 0.76 26.48
N LYS A 185 -10.68 1.76 27.08
CA LYS A 185 -11.76 2.54 26.45
C LYS A 185 -11.19 3.48 25.37
N THR A 186 -10.57 2.88 24.37
CA THR A 186 -9.85 3.59 23.32
C THR A 186 -10.32 3.09 21.96
N VAL A 187 -10.73 4.01 21.08
CA VAL A 187 -10.86 3.76 19.66
C VAL A 187 -9.52 4.09 19.00
N VAL A 188 -8.99 3.17 18.22
CA VAL A 188 -7.71 3.35 17.54
C VAL A 188 -7.90 3.46 16.04
N HIS A 189 -7.15 4.36 15.41
CA HIS A 189 -7.00 4.47 13.97
C HIS A 189 -5.53 4.40 13.61
N SER A 190 -5.18 3.71 12.53
CA SER A 190 -3.83 3.77 11.99
C SER A 190 -3.83 3.94 10.47
N GLY A 191 -2.96 4.83 10.00
CA GLY A 191 -2.81 5.13 8.57
C GLY A 191 -2.13 6.46 8.36
N ARG A 192 -1.51 6.67 7.20
CA ARG A 192 -0.93 7.98 6.86
C ARG A 192 -1.98 9.07 7.02
N ILE A 193 -1.56 10.23 7.48
CA ILE A 193 -2.44 11.40 7.55
C ILE A 193 -2.45 12.03 6.15
N VAL A 194 -3.52 11.72 5.40
CA VAL A 194 -3.74 12.20 4.03
C VAL A 194 -5.24 12.33 3.77
N ASP A 195 -5.62 13.21 2.88
CA ASP A 195 -7.01 13.62 2.65
C ASP A 195 -7.96 12.42 2.42
N PHE A 196 -7.61 11.48 1.55
CA PHE A 196 -8.48 10.35 1.23
C PHE A 196 -8.66 9.31 2.35
N LYS A 197 -7.89 9.38 3.42
CA LYS A 197 -8.10 8.58 4.65
C LYS A 197 -9.22 9.14 5.52
N ASN A 198 -9.61 10.38 5.26
CA ASN A 198 -10.77 11.07 5.82
C ASN A 198 -10.85 10.97 7.36
N GLN A 199 -9.71 11.17 8.03
CA GLN A 199 -9.67 11.21 9.51
C GLN A 199 -10.55 12.35 10.08
N LEU A 200 -10.82 13.40 9.30
CA LEU A 200 -11.79 14.44 9.69
C LEU A 200 -13.18 13.84 9.94
N MET A 201 -13.65 12.96 9.05
CA MET A 201 -14.93 12.28 9.26
C MET A 201 -14.89 11.42 10.52
N LEU A 202 -13.77 10.72 10.77
CA LEU A 202 -13.61 9.90 11.98
C LEU A 202 -13.70 10.74 13.26
N ILE A 203 -13.03 11.90 13.31
CA ILE A 203 -13.11 12.83 14.46
C ILE A 203 -14.56 13.25 14.70
N ARG A 204 -15.25 13.75 13.66
CA ARG A 204 -16.66 14.16 13.75
C ARG A 204 -17.62 13.04 14.15
N ALA A 205 -17.34 11.81 13.71
CA ALA A 205 -18.12 10.64 14.14
C ALA A 205 -17.84 10.30 15.60
N PHE A 206 -16.56 10.40 16.02
CA PHE A 206 -16.17 10.08 17.39
C PHE A 206 -16.72 11.09 18.41
N GLU A 207 -16.86 12.35 18.09
CA GLU A 207 -17.53 13.35 18.94
C GLU A 207 -18.93 12.88 19.38
N LYS A 208 -19.70 12.29 18.44
CA LYS A 208 -21.01 11.74 18.75
C LYS A 208 -20.92 10.48 19.63
N VAL A 209 -19.85 9.73 19.54
CA VAL A 209 -19.58 8.60 20.46
C VAL A 209 -19.20 9.14 21.83
N HIS A 210 -18.27 10.08 21.90
CA HIS A 210 -17.79 10.67 23.14
C HIS A 210 -18.92 11.36 23.94
N SER A 211 -19.86 12.01 23.27
CA SER A 211 -21.04 12.63 23.95
C SER A 211 -21.90 11.61 24.70
N LYS A 212 -21.90 10.33 24.29
CA LYS A 212 -22.63 9.24 24.94
C LYS A 212 -21.73 8.39 25.88
N HIS A 213 -20.45 8.36 25.57
CA HIS A 213 -19.44 7.57 26.26
C HIS A 213 -18.20 8.45 26.53
N PRO A 214 -18.28 9.38 27.51
CA PRO A 214 -17.25 10.40 27.75
C PRO A 214 -15.93 9.84 28.28
N ASP A 215 -15.89 8.58 28.63
CA ASP A 215 -14.70 7.86 29.08
C ASP A 215 -13.91 7.21 27.95
N TYR A 216 -14.38 7.31 26.68
CA TYR A 216 -13.66 6.85 25.52
C TYR A 216 -12.77 7.93 24.93
N VAL A 217 -11.59 7.50 24.41
CA VAL A 217 -10.61 8.35 23.75
C VAL A 217 -10.33 7.81 22.33
N LEU A 218 -10.18 8.70 21.37
CA LEU A 218 -9.73 8.38 20.02
C LEU A 218 -8.22 8.63 19.91
N LYS A 219 -7.46 7.60 19.51
CA LYS A 219 -6.03 7.70 19.20
C LYS A 219 -5.80 7.47 17.71
N ILE A 220 -5.22 8.47 17.03
CA ILE A 220 -4.93 8.43 15.59
C ILE A 220 -3.42 8.30 15.41
N PHE A 221 -2.97 7.13 14.95
CA PHE A 221 -1.58 6.85 14.61
C PHE A 221 -1.35 7.05 13.12
N GLY A 222 -0.40 7.88 12.75
CA GLY A 222 -0.06 8.12 11.35
C GLY A 222 0.99 9.20 11.19
N GLN A 223 1.84 9.05 10.19
CA GLN A 223 2.79 10.10 9.83
C GLN A 223 2.06 11.20 9.05
N ASP A 224 2.42 12.43 9.33
CA ASP A 224 2.11 13.57 8.50
C ASP A 224 2.82 13.42 7.15
N THR A 225 2.10 13.64 6.06
CA THR A 225 2.64 13.65 4.70
C THR A 225 2.84 15.04 4.14
N HIS A 226 2.65 16.07 4.97
CA HIS A 226 2.80 17.49 4.64
C HIS A 226 1.93 17.93 3.45
N ASP A 227 0.74 17.34 3.32
CA ASP A 227 -0.28 17.74 2.33
C ASP A 227 -1.32 18.72 2.90
N GLY A 228 -1.12 19.21 4.12
CA GLY A 228 -2.02 20.11 4.84
C GLY A 228 -3.16 19.38 5.56
N THR A 229 -3.18 18.05 5.55
CA THR A 229 -4.24 17.28 6.24
C THR A 229 -4.04 17.31 7.75
N TRP A 230 -2.80 17.24 8.24
CA TRP A 230 -2.49 17.30 9.67
C TRP A 230 -3.04 18.57 10.31
N GLU A 231 -2.76 19.73 9.70
CA GLU A 231 -3.22 21.02 10.17
C GLU A 231 -4.76 21.13 10.18
N LYS A 232 -5.44 20.51 9.21
CA LYS A 232 -6.90 20.44 9.20
C LYS A 232 -7.45 19.61 10.37
N LEU A 233 -6.77 18.51 10.76
CA LEU A 233 -7.16 17.72 11.92
C LEU A 233 -6.97 18.51 13.21
N GLU A 234 -5.84 19.18 13.38
CA GLU A 234 -5.58 20.04 14.55
C GLU A 234 -6.60 21.16 14.67
N ALA A 235 -6.93 21.82 13.54
CA ALA A 235 -7.93 22.88 13.52
C ALA A 235 -9.32 22.34 13.94
N GLN A 236 -9.74 21.16 13.44
CA GLN A 236 -11.03 20.57 13.82
C GLN A 236 -11.06 20.17 15.30
N ILE A 237 -9.95 19.62 15.84
CA ILE A 237 -9.85 19.24 17.26
C ILE A 237 -9.92 20.49 18.15
N ALA A 238 -9.26 21.58 17.73
CA ALA A 238 -9.27 22.85 18.47
C ALA A 238 -10.64 23.53 18.42
N GLU A 239 -11.29 23.57 17.24
CA GLU A 239 -12.64 24.14 17.06
C GLU A 239 -13.67 23.48 17.98
N ASN A 240 -13.53 22.15 18.17
CA ASN A 240 -14.47 21.36 18.97
C ASN A 240 -14.01 21.16 20.42
N GLU A 241 -12.94 21.85 20.85
CA GLU A 241 -12.33 21.70 22.19
C GLU A 241 -12.06 20.22 22.55
N ALA A 242 -11.68 19.40 21.55
CA ALA A 242 -11.65 17.94 21.64
C ALA A 242 -10.27 17.36 22.05
N TRP A 243 -9.29 18.19 22.40
CA TRP A 243 -7.93 17.76 22.76
C TRP A 243 -7.86 16.77 23.93
N ASP A 244 -8.84 16.76 24.81
CA ASP A 244 -8.85 15.85 25.94
C ASP A 244 -9.16 14.41 25.52
N TYR A 245 -9.95 14.21 24.46
CA TYR A 245 -10.40 12.88 24.03
C TYR A 245 -10.00 12.49 22.60
N VAL A 246 -9.40 13.37 21.80
CA VAL A 246 -8.81 13.05 20.49
C VAL A 246 -7.31 13.31 20.52
N LYS A 247 -6.52 12.28 20.23
CA LYS A 247 -5.04 12.34 20.29
C LYS A 247 -4.45 12.01 18.93
N LEU A 248 -3.70 12.94 18.36
CA LEU A 248 -2.83 12.70 17.20
C LEU A 248 -1.50 12.17 17.70
N MET A 249 -1.23 10.88 17.46
CA MET A 249 -0.10 10.16 18.04
C MET A 249 1.17 10.21 17.19
N GLY A 250 1.06 10.67 15.93
CA GLY A 250 2.17 10.57 14.98
C GLY A 250 2.44 9.13 14.52
N GLY A 251 3.59 8.93 13.89
CA GLY A 251 4.04 7.60 13.45
C GLY A 251 4.53 6.75 14.61
N SER A 252 4.27 5.43 14.57
CA SER A 252 4.77 4.46 15.54
C SER A 252 5.63 3.38 14.90
N ASN A 253 6.70 2.98 15.58
CA ASN A 253 7.55 1.84 15.21
C ASN A 253 7.13 0.54 15.92
N GLN A 254 6.19 0.61 16.87
CA GLN A 254 5.66 -0.53 17.62
C GLN A 254 4.13 -0.56 17.63
N LEU A 255 3.55 -0.24 16.47
CA LEU A 255 2.11 -0.03 16.30
C LEU A 255 1.27 -1.21 16.83
N GLN A 256 1.77 -2.45 16.75
CA GLN A 256 1.10 -3.62 17.31
C GLN A 256 0.90 -3.52 18.83
N LYS A 257 1.86 -2.94 19.56
CA LYS A 257 1.74 -2.74 21.02
C LYS A 257 0.82 -1.57 21.35
N ASP A 258 0.88 -0.52 20.53
CA ASP A 258 0.10 0.69 20.75
C ASP A 258 -1.39 0.47 20.49
N MET A 259 -1.73 -0.47 19.60
CA MET A 259 -3.12 -0.74 19.21
C MET A 259 -3.77 -1.89 19.98
N ILE A 260 -3.00 -2.90 20.43
CA ILE A 260 -3.55 -4.17 20.91
C ILE A 260 -4.55 -4.01 22.07
N ASN A 261 -4.36 -3.01 22.92
CA ASN A 261 -5.24 -2.75 24.06
C ASN A 261 -6.48 -1.92 23.70
N GLY A 262 -6.61 -1.43 22.47
CA GLY A 262 -7.77 -0.66 22.03
C GLY A 262 -9.06 -1.49 22.07
N ALA A 263 -10.19 -0.85 22.33
CA ALA A 263 -11.49 -1.51 22.32
C ALA A 263 -11.98 -1.78 20.89
N VAL A 264 -11.75 -0.82 19.97
CA VAL A 264 -12.22 -0.86 18.58
C VAL A 264 -11.19 -0.21 17.69
N ALA A 265 -10.98 -0.74 16.50
CA ALA A 265 -10.24 -0.07 15.44
C ALA A 265 -11.22 0.53 14.41
N ALA A 266 -11.03 1.80 14.06
CA ALA A 266 -11.92 2.53 13.17
C ALA A 266 -11.16 3.07 11.93
N PHE A 267 -11.73 2.88 10.74
CA PHE A 267 -11.14 3.27 9.46
C PHE A 267 -12.18 4.02 8.61
N SER A 268 -11.85 5.25 8.23
CA SER A 268 -12.77 6.22 7.62
C SER A 268 -12.46 6.55 6.16
N SER A 269 -11.62 5.77 5.50
CA SER A 269 -11.12 6.08 4.16
C SER A 269 -12.25 6.21 3.12
N ASP A 270 -12.10 7.16 2.20
CA ASP A 270 -12.97 7.32 1.03
C ASP A 270 -12.63 6.34 -0.09
N VAL A 271 -11.35 5.91 -0.14
CA VAL A 271 -10.82 5.01 -1.17
C VAL A 271 -9.76 4.10 -0.57
N GLU A 272 -9.92 2.77 -0.72
CA GLU A 272 -8.92 1.79 -0.29
C GLU A 272 -8.91 0.55 -1.19
N GLY A 273 -7.72 0.19 -1.68
CA GLY A 273 -7.52 -1.11 -2.32
C GLY A 273 -7.75 -2.23 -1.30
N MET A 274 -6.73 -2.55 -0.52
CA MET A 274 -6.81 -3.43 0.65
C MET A 274 -6.05 -2.74 1.79
N PRO A 275 -6.75 -2.22 2.81
CA PRO A 275 -6.12 -1.46 3.88
C PRO A 275 -5.32 -2.37 4.82
N ASN A 276 -3.98 -2.33 4.73
CA ASN A 276 -3.11 -3.14 5.59
C ASN A 276 -3.37 -2.91 7.07
N ALA A 277 -3.53 -1.64 7.46
CA ALA A 277 -3.78 -1.28 8.85
C ALA A 277 -5.06 -1.92 9.43
N MET A 278 -6.09 -2.08 8.59
CA MET A 278 -7.31 -2.78 8.98
C MET A 278 -7.05 -4.27 9.19
N LEU A 279 -6.33 -4.91 8.26
CA LEU A 279 -5.96 -6.32 8.40
C LEU A 279 -5.07 -6.56 9.64
N GLU A 280 -4.17 -5.63 9.93
CA GLU A 280 -3.30 -5.64 11.10
C GLU A 280 -4.12 -5.51 12.40
N ALA A 281 -5.11 -4.62 12.43
CA ALA A 281 -6.03 -4.50 13.56
C ALA A 281 -6.85 -5.79 13.78
N MET A 282 -7.36 -6.40 12.70
CA MET A 282 -8.07 -7.68 12.77
C MET A 282 -7.15 -8.81 13.28
N ALA A 283 -5.87 -8.83 12.88
CA ALA A 283 -4.90 -9.82 13.36
C ALA A 283 -4.58 -9.67 14.85
N LEU A 284 -4.71 -8.46 15.40
CA LEU A 284 -4.63 -8.21 16.87
C LEU A 284 -5.94 -8.56 17.59
N GLY A 285 -6.94 -9.10 16.90
CA GLY A 285 -8.25 -9.43 17.46
C GLY A 285 -9.10 -8.21 17.82
N LEU A 286 -8.83 -7.04 17.25
CA LEU A 286 -9.65 -5.85 17.47
C LEU A 286 -10.96 -5.96 16.68
N PRO A 287 -12.12 -5.66 17.29
CA PRO A 287 -13.32 -5.32 16.54
C PRO A 287 -13.03 -4.16 15.57
N VAL A 288 -13.51 -4.26 14.34
CA VAL A 288 -13.21 -3.28 13.30
C VAL A 288 -14.49 -2.64 12.77
N VAL A 289 -14.47 -1.32 12.68
CA VAL A 289 -15.45 -0.52 11.95
C VAL A 289 -14.74 0.17 10.79
N ALA A 290 -15.23 0.01 9.58
CA ALA A 290 -14.63 0.62 8.40
C ALA A 290 -15.70 1.14 7.45
N THR A 291 -15.37 2.21 6.72
CA THR A 291 -16.19 2.64 5.59
C THR A 291 -16.17 1.58 4.49
N ASP A 292 -17.31 1.34 3.89
CA ASP A 292 -17.43 0.49 2.70
C ASP A 292 -17.06 1.30 1.44
N CYS A 293 -15.75 1.57 1.31
CA CYS A 293 -15.23 2.43 0.26
C CYS A 293 -14.76 1.64 -0.99
N PRO A 294 -14.79 2.27 -2.19
CA PRO A 294 -14.26 1.66 -3.41
C PRO A 294 -12.72 1.47 -3.34
N PRO A 295 -12.19 0.49 -4.03
CA PRO A 295 -12.80 -0.58 -4.79
C PRO A 295 -13.11 -1.83 -3.95
N GLY A 296 -13.72 -1.66 -2.78
CA GLY A 296 -14.30 -2.73 -1.99
C GLY A 296 -13.32 -3.56 -1.17
N GLY A 297 -12.16 -3.02 -0.81
CA GLY A 297 -11.19 -3.72 0.05
C GLY A 297 -11.76 -4.16 1.40
N PRO A 298 -12.39 -3.26 2.17
CA PRO A 298 -13.01 -3.62 3.43
C PRO A 298 -14.05 -4.73 3.30
N ARG A 299 -14.95 -4.67 2.33
CA ARG A 299 -16.00 -5.69 2.11
C ARG A 299 -15.48 -7.07 1.69
N MET A 300 -14.21 -7.18 1.29
CA MET A 300 -13.60 -8.49 1.00
C MET A 300 -13.34 -9.31 2.26
N VAL A 301 -13.23 -8.65 3.42
CA VAL A 301 -12.81 -9.30 4.67
C VAL A 301 -13.76 -9.03 5.84
N ILE A 302 -14.56 -7.97 5.79
CA ILE A 302 -15.57 -7.67 6.80
C ILE A 302 -16.94 -8.13 6.31
N ARG A 303 -17.67 -8.85 7.18
CA ARG A 303 -19.11 -9.13 7.07
C ARG A 303 -19.80 -8.36 8.15
N ASP A 304 -20.69 -7.45 7.77
CA ASP A 304 -21.40 -6.59 8.71
C ASP A 304 -22.14 -7.43 9.78
N GLY A 305 -21.83 -7.15 11.06
CA GLY A 305 -22.33 -7.90 12.20
C GLY A 305 -21.83 -9.34 12.33
N GLY A 306 -20.88 -9.79 11.50
CA GLY A 306 -20.43 -11.18 11.45
C GLY A 306 -18.99 -11.44 11.91
N ASN A 307 -18.11 -10.48 11.73
CA ASN A 307 -16.70 -10.58 12.15
C ASN A 307 -16.04 -9.20 12.35
#